data_4410299d9d00624cd62063e6776e9796
#
_entry.id   4410299d9d00624cd62063e6776e9796
#
_cell.length_a   1.000
_cell.length_b   1.000
_cell.length_c   1.000
_cell.angle_alpha   90.00
_cell.angle_beta   90.00
_cell.angle_gamma   90.00
#
_symmetry.space_group_name_H-M   'P 1'
#
loop_
_entity.id
_entity.type
_entity.pdbx_description
1 polymer ?
#
loop_
_entity_poly.entity_id
_entity_poly.type
_entity_poly.pdbx_seq_one_letter_code
_entity_poly.pdbx_strand_id
1 'polypeptide(L)'
;MTQAHHRSKSPEIVRQTLLDCAAQVIAEEGLTGLTQAKVIRRAGISKGGLQHHFPTRQALVDGVVAYLQTAMLEEIHALMAKDPNPNGRATRAYIHACVRAMPDSEQAVNRALMSALFADPALQRNWGQFLNDALPRDDDEKASPETARRRLLCRMTADGLWFAALCGNHTVPPGERAALIETLLAMTE
;
A
#
# COMPACT_ATOMS: atom_id res chain seq x y z
N MET A 1 25.68 12.32 -39.60
CA MET A 1 24.68 13.03 -38.76
C MET A 1 23.59 12.06 -38.38
N THR A 2 23.70 11.43 -37.23
CA THR A 2 22.77 10.38 -36.75
C THR A 2 21.76 11.05 -35.87
N GLN A 3 20.53 11.23 -36.36
CA GLN A 3 19.39 11.64 -35.52
C GLN A 3 19.07 10.51 -34.52
N ALA A 4 19.40 10.72 -33.27
CA ALA A 4 18.92 9.91 -32.20
C ALA A 4 17.40 10.10 -32.10
N HIS A 5 16.63 9.11 -32.54
CA HIS A 5 15.20 9.02 -32.26
C HIS A 5 14.99 8.98 -30.77
N HIS A 6 14.63 10.12 -30.18
CA HIS A 6 14.06 10.19 -28.84
C HIS A 6 12.70 9.46 -28.90
N ARG A 7 12.72 8.14 -28.63
CA ARG A 7 11.48 7.39 -28.40
C ARG A 7 10.80 8.09 -27.22
N SER A 8 9.72 8.80 -27.49
CA SER A 8 8.83 9.33 -26.46
C SER A 8 8.43 8.15 -25.58
N LYS A 9 8.86 8.14 -24.32
CA LYS A 9 8.36 7.15 -23.34
C LYS A 9 6.84 7.29 -23.28
N SER A 10 6.10 6.17 -23.22
CA SER A 10 4.64 6.26 -23.12
C SER A 10 4.25 7.07 -21.88
N PRO A 11 3.13 7.81 -21.89
CA PRO A 11 2.68 8.59 -20.74
C PRO A 11 2.59 7.76 -19.46
N GLU A 12 2.19 6.50 -19.56
CA GLU A 12 2.09 5.57 -18.43
C GLU A 12 3.48 5.28 -17.82
N ILE A 13 4.50 5.04 -18.66
CA ILE A 13 5.87 4.81 -18.18
C ILE A 13 6.42 6.06 -17.49
N VAL A 14 6.13 7.25 -18.05
CA VAL A 14 6.53 8.52 -17.44
C VAL A 14 5.87 8.69 -16.07
N ARG A 15 4.55 8.46 -16.01
CA ARG A 15 3.78 8.54 -14.77
C ARG A 15 4.33 7.58 -13.71
N GLN A 16 4.57 6.33 -14.07
CA GLN A 16 5.14 5.33 -13.15
C GLN A 16 6.53 5.74 -12.66
N THR A 17 7.42 6.16 -13.55
CA THR A 17 8.76 6.65 -13.18
C THR A 17 8.68 7.80 -12.16
N LEU A 18 7.73 8.72 -12.32
CA LEU A 18 7.53 9.84 -11.40
C LEU A 18 7.06 9.36 -10.01
N LEU A 19 6.16 8.38 -9.97
CA LEU A 19 5.66 7.79 -8.71
C LEU A 19 6.76 7.03 -7.97
N ASP A 20 7.55 6.21 -8.68
CA ASP A 20 8.68 5.48 -8.10
C ASP A 20 9.72 6.43 -7.51
N CYS A 21 10.07 7.50 -8.24
CA CYS A 21 10.98 8.54 -7.75
C CYS A 21 10.39 9.32 -6.55
N ALA A 22 9.08 9.58 -6.56
CA ALA A 22 8.41 10.23 -5.43
C ALA A 22 8.42 9.35 -4.19
N ALA A 23 8.13 8.06 -4.32
CA ALA A 23 8.21 7.09 -3.23
C ALA A 23 9.63 7.01 -2.64
N GLN A 24 10.67 7.00 -3.49
CA GLN A 24 12.06 7.04 -3.03
C GLN A 24 12.40 8.32 -2.25
N VAL A 25 11.96 9.49 -2.73
CA VAL A 25 12.15 10.75 -1.98
C VAL A 25 11.43 10.70 -0.63
N ILE A 26 10.21 10.15 -0.59
CA ILE A 26 9.47 9.97 0.66
C ILE A 26 10.19 9.03 1.62
N ALA A 27 10.75 7.92 1.12
CA ALA A 27 11.50 6.96 1.92
C ALA A 27 12.75 7.59 2.57
N GLU A 28 13.46 8.44 1.83
CA GLU A 28 14.73 9.03 2.26
C GLU A 28 14.53 10.28 3.14
N GLU A 29 13.54 11.12 2.82
CA GLU A 29 13.42 12.47 3.39
C GLU A 29 12.05 12.72 4.06
N GLY A 30 11.20 11.72 4.09
CA GLY A 30 9.82 11.87 4.57
C GLY A 30 8.92 12.66 3.61
N LEU A 31 7.64 12.78 3.97
CA LEU A 31 6.66 13.49 3.14
C LEU A 31 6.96 14.99 3.02
N THR A 32 7.52 15.60 4.05
CA THR A 32 7.91 17.02 4.02
C THR A 32 9.04 17.28 3.03
N GLY A 33 9.91 16.30 2.81
CA GLY A 33 11.01 16.34 1.83
C GLY A 33 10.56 16.24 0.38
N LEU A 34 9.33 15.76 0.12
CA LEU A 34 8.81 15.59 -1.23
C LEU A 34 8.56 16.94 -1.90
N THR A 35 9.34 17.24 -2.94
CA THR A 35 9.14 18.39 -3.81
C THR A 35 9.18 17.98 -5.27
N GLN A 36 8.42 18.70 -6.13
CA GLN A 36 8.44 18.45 -7.58
C GLN A 36 9.86 18.54 -8.15
N ALA A 37 10.67 19.50 -7.67
CA ALA A 37 12.04 19.68 -8.14
C ALA A 37 12.93 18.46 -7.88
N LYS A 38 12.82 17.82 -6.71
CA LYS A 38 13.57 16.60 -6.36
C LYS A 38 13.15 15.43 -7.26
N VAL A 39 11.85 15.27 -7.47
CA VAL A 39 11.32 14.20 -8.32
C VAL A 39 11.74 14.39 -9.77
N ILE A 40 11.65 15.62 -10.32
CA ILE A 40 12.13 15.95 -11.66
C ILE A 40 13.61 15.58 -11.83
N ARG A 41 14.45 16.00 -10.88
CA ARG A 41 15.89 15.72 -10.92
C ARG A 41 16.19 14.22 -10.88
N ARG A 42 15.47 13.46 -10.04
CA ARG A 42 15.67 12.02 -9.88
C ARG A 42 15.14 11.24 -11.09
N ALA A 43 13.97 11.61 -11.62
CA ALA A 43 13.35 10.95 -12.74
C ALA A 43 13.99 11.26 -14.10
N GLY A 44 14.78 12.35 -14.19
CA GLY A 44 15.32 12.83 -15.45
C GLY A 44 14.23 13.29 -16.42
N ILE A 45 13.11 13.78 -15.91
CA ILE A 45 11.94 14.22 -16.68
C ILE A 45 11.85 15.75 -16.61
N SER A 46 11.37 16.41 -17.67
CA SER A 46 11.22 17.86 -17.69
C SER A 46 10.13 18.34 -16.69
N LYS A 47 10.21 19.60 -16.28
CA LYS A 47 9.17 20.24 -15.46
C LYS A 47 7.79 20.14 -16.09
N GLY A 48 7.68 20.37 -17.39
CA GLY A 48 6.42 20.24 -18.13
C GLY A 48 5.90 18.80 -18.13
N GLY A 49 6.78 17.81 -18.27
CA GLY A 49 6.42 16.39 -18.20
C GLY A 49 5.85 15.99 -16.84
N LEU A 50 6.46 16.48 -15.73
CA LEU A 50 5.90 16.24 -14.40
C LEU A 50 4.57 16.97 -14.21
N GLN A 51 4.48 18.25 -14.57
CA GLN A 51 3.27 19.06 -14.39
C GLN A 51 2.08 18.55 -15.19
N HIS A 52 2.32 17.88 -16.32
CA HIS A 52 1.28 17.22 -17.08
C HIS A 52 0.59 16.08 -16.29
N HIS A 53 1.35 15.31 -15.52
CA HIS A 53 0.84 14.19 -14.72
C HIS A 53 0.43 14.61 -13.30
N PHE A 54 1.22 15.51 -12.70
CA PHE A 54 1.07 15.94 -11.30
C PHE A 54 1.27 17.46 -11.22
N PRO A 55 0.22 18.25 -11.46
CA PRO A 55 0.32 19.72 -11.53
C PRO A 55 0.71 20.36 -10.19
N THR A 56 0.43 19.71 -9.08
CA THR A 56 0.74 20.19 -7.74
C THR A 56 1.53 19.15 -6.94
N ARG A 57 2.16 19.59 -5.83
CA ARG A 57 2.75 18.67 -4.87
C ARG A 57 1.69 17.72 -4.27
N GLN A 58 0.49 18.24 -3.99
CA GLN A 58 -0.60 17.42 -3.44
C GLN A 58 -1.02 16.35 -4.45
N ALA A 59 -1.19 16.67 -5.73
CA ALA A 59 -1.49 15.68 -6.76
C ALA A 59 -0.43 14.57 -6.84
N LEU A 60 0.84 14.90 -6.57
CA LEU A 60 1.91 13.90 -6.51
C LEU A 60 1.78 13.00 -5.26
N VAL A 61 1.45 13.57 -4.10
CA VAL A 61 1.15 12.80 -2.86
C VAL A 61 -0.03 11.86 -3.08
N ASP A 62 -1.13 12.41 -3.60
CA ASP A 62 -2.35 11.63 -3.89
C ASP A 62 -2.05 10.50 -4.88
N GLY A 63 -1.19 10.78 -5.88
CA GLY A 63 -0.73 9.79 -6.83
C GLY A 63 0.07 8.65 -6.19
N VAL A 64 0.95 8.94 -5.23
CA VAL A 64 1.70 7.91 -4.49
C VAL A 64 0.74 7.09 -3.61
N VAL A 65 -0.21 7.72 -2.93
CA VAL A 65 -1.22 7.01 -2.14
C VAL A 65 -2.02 6.07 -3.03
N ALA A 66 -2.55 6.56 -4.15
CA ALA A 66 -3.31 5.75 -5.10
C ALA A 66 -2.48 4.59 -5.69
N TYR A 67 -1.21 4.81 -5.94
CA TYR A 67 -0.29 3.75 -6.40
C TYR A 67 -0.15 2.64 -5.37
N LEU A 68 0.04 2.97 -4.10
CA LEU A 68 0.15 1.98 -3.03
C LEU A 68 -1.18 1.24 -2.79
N GLN A 69 -2.31 1.93 -2.88
CA GLN A 69 -3.63 1.32 -2.83
C GLN A 69 -3.83 0.30 -3.95
N THR A 70 -3.43 0.66 -5.18
CA THR A 70 -3.50 -0.24 -6.34
C THR A 70 -2.61 -1.47 -6.15
N ALA A 71 -1.36 -1.27 -5.73
CA ALA A 71 -0.42 -2.36 -5.48
C ALA A 71 -0.94 -3.34 -4.40
N MET A 72 -1.50 -2.82 -3.31
CA MET A 72 -2.12 -3.62 -2.26
C MET A 72 -3.31 -4.42 -2.79
N LEU A 73 -4.17 -3.81 -3.60
CA LEU A 73 -5.34 -4.46 -4.18
C LEU A 73 -4.95 -5.57 -5.15
N GLU A 74 -3.96 -5.33 -6.00
CA GLU A 74 -3.42 -6.33 -6.93
C GLU A 74 -2.80 -7.52 -6.18
N GLU A 75 -2.06 -7.27 -5.11
CA GLU A 75 -1.48 -8.31 -4.26
C GLU A 75 -2.59 -9.17 -3.62
N ILE A 76 -3.61 -8.54 -3.04
CA ILE A 76 -4.74 -9.25 -2.43
C ILE A 76 -5.48 -10.11 -3.49
N HIS A 77 -5.76 -9.58 -4.67
CA HIS A 77 -6.39 -10.35 -5.74
C HIS A 77 -5.52 -11.53 -6.20
N ALA A 78 -4.21 -11.35 -6.31
CA ALA A 78 -3.29 -12.42 -6.67
C ALA A 78 -3.24 -13.53 -5.60
N LEU A 79 -3.32 -13.16 -4.32
CA LEU A 79 -3.41 -14.11 -3.21
C LEU A 79 -4.75 -14.86 -3.22
N MET A 80 -5.85 -14.15 -3.42
CA MET A 80 -7.19 -14.76 -3.54
C MET A 80 -7.27 -15.76 -4.70
N ALA A 81 -6.63 -15.45 -5.83
CA ALA A 81 -6.64 -16.34 -7.00
C ALA A 81 -5.90 -17.66 -6.76
N LYS A 82 -4.98 -17.71 -5.80
CA LYS A 82 -4.22 -18.91 -5.42
C LYS A 82 -4.89 -19.73 -4.32
N ASP A 83 -5.87 -19.19 -3.62
CA ASP A 83 -6.55 -19.84 -2.51
C ASP A 83 -7.77 -20.61 -3.02
N PRO A 84 -7.78 -21.95 -2.93
CA PRO A 84 -8.87 -22.78 -3.42
C PRO A 84 -10.13 -22.74 -2.51
N ASN A 85 -9.98 -22.33 -1.23
CA ASN A 85 -11.11 -22.27 -0.31
C ASN A 85 -11.82 -20.92 -0.41
N PRO A 86 -13.06 -20.86 -0.93
CA PRO A 86 -13.78 -19.59 -1.08
C PRO A 86 -14.17 -18.95 0.25
N ASN A 87 -14.36 -19.77 1.32
CA ASN A 87 -14.77 -19.28 2.62
C ASN A 87 -13.60 -18.59 3.33
N GLY A 88 -13.73 -17.32 3.68
CA GLY A 88 -12.69 -16.54 4.35
C GLY A 88 -11.50 -16.15 3.47
N ARG A 89 -11.58 -16.39 2.16
CA ARG A 89 -10.48 -16.18 1.20
C ARG A 89 -9.99 -14.74 1.15
N ALA A 90 -10.90 -13.77 1.13
CA ALA A 90 -10.54 -12.36 1.10
C ALA A 90 -9.85 -11.94 2.41
N THR A 91 -10.31 -12.43 3.55
CA THR A 91 -9.68 -12.18 4.85
C THR A 91 -8.29 -12.81 4.93
N ARG A 92 -8.09 -14.07 4.46
CA ARG A 92 -6.75 -14.69 4.42
C ARG A 92 -5.80 -13.94 3.51
N ALA A 93 -6.25 -13.55 2.33
CA ALA A 93 -5.44 -12.73 1.41
C ALA A 93 -5.02 -11.40 2.05
N TYR A 94 -5.93 -10.73 2.76
CA TYR A 94 -5.64 -9.51 3.50
C TYR A 94 -4.59 -9.74 4.60
N ILE A 95 -4.75 -10.80 5.41
CA ILE A 95 -3.76 -11.15 6.42
C ILE A 95 -2.37 -11.31 5.78
N HIS A 96 -2.26 -12.12 4.72
CA HIS A 96 -0.98 -12.36 4.05
C HIS A 96 -0.35 -11.05 3.52
N ALA A 97 -1.14 -10.16 2.92
CA ALA A 97 -0.66 -8.87 2.44
C ALA A 97 -0.13 -7.98 3.57
N CYS A 98 -0.79 -7.98 4.75
CA CYS A 98 -0.36 -7.19 5.91
C CYS A 98 0.89 -7.75 6.60
N VAL A 99 1.04 -9.10 6.66
CA VAL A 99 2.10 -9.71 7.48
C VAL A 99 3.36 -10.08 6.67
N ARG A 100 3.39 -9.85 5.36
CA ARG A 100 4.57 -10.13 4.54
C ARG A 100 5.79 -9.32 4.97
N ALA A 101 6.96 -9.82 4.66
CA ALA A 101 8.18 -9.05 4.82
C ALA A 101 8.20 -7.87 3.82
N MET A 102 8.45 -6.67 4.33
CA MET A 102 8.59 -5.46 3.53
C MET A 102 10.06 -5.03 3.47
N PRO A 103 10.58 -4.63 2.28
CA PRO A 103 11.88 -3.97 2.19
C PRO A 103 11.94 -2.69 3.02
N ASP A 104 13.12 -2.31 3.51
CA ASP A 104 13.30 -1.11 4.35
C ASP A 104 12.80 0.18 3.67
N SER A 105 12.98 0.28 2.36
CA SER A 105 12.48 1.42 1.58
C SER A 105 10.96 1.51 1.58
N GLU A 106 10.28 0.37 1.46
CA GLU A 106 8.81 0.31 1.52
C GLU A 106 8.31 0.64 2.93
N GLN A 107 8.97 0.11 3.97
CA GLN A 107 8.66 0.46 5.36
C GLN A 107 8.80 1.96 5.61
N ALA A 108 9.85 2.60 5.07
CA ALA A 108 10.07 4.04 5.22
C ALA A 108 8.95 4.86 4.56
N VAL A 109 8.50 4.48 3.34
CA VAL A 109 7.36 5.11 2.68
C VAL A 109 6.10 4.96 3.52
N ASN A 110 5.81 3.75 3.99
CA ASN A 110 4.62 3.48 4.81
C ASN A 110 4.63 4.27 6.11
N ARG A 111 5.77 4.37 6.81
CA ARG A 111 5.89 5.22 8.02
C ARG A 111 5.61 6.69 7.73
N ALA A 112 6.15 7.23 6.63
CA ALA A 112 5.93 8.62 6.25
C ALA A 112 4.47 8.90 5.90
N LEU A 113 3.82 7.97 5.19
CA LEU A 113 2.40 8.08 4.85
C LEU A 113 1.50 7.94 6.08
N MET A 114 1.79 7.03 7.00
CA MET A 114 1.04 6.92 8.27
C MET A 114 1.10 8.22 9.06
N SER A 115 2.26 8.84 9.15
CA SER A 115 2.39 10.17 9.78
C SER A 115 1.53 11.23 9.11
N ALA A 116 1.43 11.19 7.77
CA ALA A 116 0.58 12.10 7.00
C ALA A 116 -0.91 11.82 7.20
N LEU A 117 -1.32 10.55 7.26
CA LEU A 117 -2.71 10.16 7.52
C LEU A 117 -3.20 10.67 8.87
N PHE A 118 -2.35 10.67 9.90
CA PHE A 118 -2.70 11.24 11.20
C PHE A 118 -2.76 12.77 11.20
N ALA A 119 -2.04 13.43 10.29
CA ALA A 119 -1.96 14.89 10.22
C ALA A 119 -2.96 15.52 9.24
N ASP A 120 -3.40 14.78 8.21
CA ASP A 120 -4.26 15.27 7.13
C ASP A 120 -5.60 14.51 7.09
N PRO A 121 -6.71 15.16 7.52
CA PRO A 121 -8.03 14.53 7.49
C PRO A 121 -8.53 14.13 6.09
N ALA A 122 -8.03 14.76 5.02
CA ALA A 122 -8.42 14.39 3.66
C ALA A 122 -7.76 13.07 3.24
N LEU A 123 -6.46 12.90 3.53
CA LEU A 123 -5.76 11.63 3.32
C LEU A 123 -6.36 10.52 4.18
N GLN A 124 -6.70 10.82 5.44
CA GLN A 124 -7.35 9.85 6.34
C GLN A 124 -8.68 9.36 5.77
N ARG A 125 -9.54 10.25 5.27
CA ARG A 125 -10.81 9.87 4.66
C ARG A 125 -10.61 9.03 3.40
N ASN A 126 -9.69 9.42 2.52
CA ASN A 126 -9.37 8.67 1.30
C ASN A 126 -8.92 7.23 1.63
N TRP A 127 -8.01 7.09 2.59
CA TRP A 127 -7.54 5.78 3.03
C TRP A 127 -8.64 4.94 3.66
N GLY A 128 -9.46 5.56 4.53
CA GLY A 128 -10.61 4.89 5.15
C GLY A 128 -11.64 4.41 4.12
N GLN A 129 -11.95 5.21 3.11
CA GLN A 129 -12.82 4.82 2.01
C GLN A 129 -12.23 3.64 1.22
N PHE A 130 -10.93 3.67 0.91
CA PHE A 130 -10.25 2.56 0.25
C PHE A 130 -10.40 1.25 1.05
N LEU A 131 -10.11 1.27 2.34
CA LEU A 131 -10.22 0.09 3.20
C LEU A 131 -11.66 -0.43 3.31
N ASN A 132 -12.64 0.47 3.28
CA ASN A 132 -14.05 0.09 3.45
C ASN A 132 -14.73 -0.33 2.15
N ASP A 133 -14.42 0.31 1.03
CA ASP A 133 -15.21 0.23 -0.19
C ASP A 133 -14.50 -0.51 -1.33
N ALA A 134 -13.15 -0.43 -1.39
CA ALA A 134 -12.38 -0.98 -2.50
C ALA A 134 -11.80 -2.36 -2.22
N LEU A 135 -11.49 -2.69 -0.96
CA LEU A 135 -10.89 -3.98 -0.64
C LEU A 135 -11.91 -5.13 -0.78
N PRO A 136 -11.50 -6.26 -1.36
CA PRO A 136 -12.31 -7.46 -1.40
C PRO A 136 -12.74 -7.91 0.00
N ARG A 137 -13.97 -8.35 0.11
CA ARG A 137 -14.54 -8.92 1.34
C ARG A 137 -15.06 -10.31 1.08
N ASP A 138 -15.12 -11.10 2.13
CA ASP A 138 -15.83 -12.35 2.09
C ASP A 138 -17.35 -12.07 2.05
N ASP A 139 -18.12 -13.05 1.58
CA ASP A 139 -19.59 -12.98 1.54
C ASP A 139 -20.14 -13.19 2.97
N ASP A 140 -19.90 -12.19 3.83
CA ASP A 140 -20.27 -12.25 5.25
C ASP A 140 -21.79 -12.18 5.47
N GLU A 141 -22.57 -11.78 4.46
CA GLU A 141 -24.04 -11.82 4.52
C GLU A 141 -24.58 -13.25 4.62
N LYS A 142 -23.83 -14.22 4.06
CA LYS A 142 -24.16 -15.66 4.13
C LYS A 142 -23.49 -16.36 5.31
N ALA A 143 -22.57 -15.71 5.99
CA ALA A 143 -21.87 -16.22 7.16
C ALA A 143 -22.71 -16.01 8.42
N SER A 144 -22.44 -16.81 9.46
CA SER A 144 -23.01 -16.52 10.78
C SER A 144 -22.46 -15.20 11.31
N PRO A 145 -23.21 -14.48 12.16
CA PRO A 145 -22.71 -13.26 12.81
C PRO A 145 -21.41 -13.48 13.60
N GLU A 146 -21.19 -14.68 14.09
CA GLU A 146 -19.96 -15.07 14.78
C GLU A 146 -18.78 -15.17 13.80
N THR A 147 -18.98 -15.81 12.67
CA THR A 147 -17.95 -15.92 11.61
C THR A 147 -17.57 -14.56 11.05
N ALA A 148 -18.55 -13.70 10.75
CA ALA A 148 -18.31 -12.33 10.29
C ALA A 148 -17.48 -11.53 11.33
N ARG A 149 -17.80 -11.66 12.61
CA ARG A 149 -17.06 -11.01 13.70
C ARG A 149 -15.63 -11.54 13.82
N ARG A 150 -15.42 -12.85 13.72
CA ARG A 150 -14.07 -13.45 13.73
C ARG A 150 -13.22 -12.93 12.57
N ARG A 151 -13.75 -12.87 11.36
CA ARG A 151 -13.06 -12.33 10.18
C ARG A 151 -12.70 -10.87 10.34
N LEU A 152 -13.59 -10.06 10.92
CA LEU A 152 -13.28 -8.67 11.25
C LEU A 152 -12.14 -8.58 12.27
N LEU A 153 -12.17 -9.39 13.32
CA LEU A 153 -11.08 -9.44 14.31
C LEU A 153 -9.75 -9.84 13.67
N CYS A 154 -9.77 -10.80 12.74
CA CYS A 154 -8.56 -11.20 12.00
C CYS A 154 -7.98 -10.03 11.19
N ARG A 155 -8.81 -9.25 10.48
CA ARG A 155 -8.37 -8.06 9.74
C ARG A 155 -7.77 -7.01 10.66
N MET A 156 -8.46 -6.66 11.76
CA MET A 156 -7.95 -5.68 12.73
C MET A 156 -6.65 -6.14 13.39
N THR A 157 -6.49 -7.45 13.63
CA THR A 157 -5.24 -8.01 14.16
C THR A 157 -4.12 -7.96 13.12
N ALA A 158 -4.42 -8.23 11.85
CA ALA A 158 -3.45 -8.08 10.76
C ALA A 158 -2.95 -6.64 10.62
N ASP A 159 -3.85 -5.65 10.72
CA ASP A 159 -3.49 -4.22 10.79
C ASP A 159 -2.57 -3.93 11.98
N GLY A 160 -2.89 -4.50 13.15
CA GLY A 160 -2.06 -4.38 14.35
C GLY A 160 -0.66 -4.97 14.17
N LEU A 161 -0.53 -6.14 13.55
CA LEU A 161 0.77 -6.77 13.25
C LEU A 161 1.58 -5.96 12.24
N TRP A 162 0.94 -5.43 11.21
CA TRP A 162 1.54 -4.52 10.24
C TRP A 162 2.06 -3.24 10.92
N PHE A 163 1.22 -2.60 11.72
CA PHE A 163 1.58 -1.39 12.45
C PHE A 163 2.72 -1.64 13.45
N ALA A 164 2.67 -2.75 14.17
CA ALA A 164 3.74 -3.16 15.09
C ALA A 164 5.09 -3.31 14.36
N ALA A 165 5.08 -3.92 13.17
CA ALA A 165 6.28 -4.05 12.35
C ALA A 165 6.82 -2.68 11.89
N LEU A 166 5.94 -1.74 11.50
CA LEU A 166 6.34 -0.40 11.10
C LEU A 166 6.94 0.44 12.23
N CYS A 167 6.37 0.32 13.43
CA CYS A 167 6.75 1.14 14.58
C CYS A 167 7.84 0.50 15.46
N GLY A 168 8.18 -0.77 15.21
CA GLY A 168 9.11 -1.54 16.04
C GLY A 168 8.61 -1.78 17.46
N ASN A 169 7.28 -1.70 17.67
CA ASN A 169 6.66 -2.02 18.95
C ASN A 169 6.17 -3.48 18.98
N HIS A 170 5.82 -3.98 20.15
CA HIS A 170 5.40 -5.38 20.35
C HIS A 170 6.35 -6.38 19.67
N THR A 171 7.63 -6.37 20.08
CA THR A 171 8.62 -7.32 19.55
C THR A 171 8.17 -8.75 19.80
N VAL A 172 7.70 -9.39 18.75
CA VAL A 172 7.29 -10.81 18.79
C VAL A 172 8.45 -11.63 18.27
N PRO A 173 8.93 -12.64 19.00
CA PRO A 173 9.96 -13.56 18.49
C PRO A 173 9.52 -14.19 17.16
N PRO A 174 10.43 -14.47 16.22
CA PRO A 174 10.06 -14.98 14.89
C PRO A 174 9.19 -16.24 14.93
N GLY A 175 9.42 -17.16 15.84
CA GLY A 175 8.60 -18.37 16.02
C GLY A 175 7.18 -18.07 16.50
N GLU A 176 7.03 -17.17 17.46
CA GLU A 176 5.72 -16.73 17.95
C GLU A 176 4.95 -15.96 16.88
N ARG A 177 5.65 -15.17 16.06
CA ARG A 177 5.01 -14.44 14.96
C ARG A 177 4.40 -15.40 13.93
N ALA A 178 5.09 -16.48 13.59
CA ALA A 178 4.57 -17.51 12.69
C ALA A 178 3.32 -18.17 13.27
N ALA A 179 3.36 -18.57 14.55
CA ALA A 179 2.22 -19.20 15.24
C ALA A 179 1.01 -18.28 15.32
N LEU A 180 1.21 -16.97 15.57
CA LEU A 180 0.13 -15.98 15.53
C LEU A 180 -0.53 -15.87 14.15
N ILE A 181 0.26 -15.86 13.08
CA ILE A 181 -0.24 -15.81 11.72
C ILE A 181 -1.05 -17.08 11.39
N GLU A 182 -0.54 -18.26 11.73
CA GLU A 182 -1.25 -19.53 11.55
C GLU A 182 -2.58 -19.53 12.33
N THR A 183 -2.57 -19.05 13.57
CA THR A 183 -3.79 -18.92 14.37
C THR A 183 -4.80 -18.00 13.70
N LEU A 184 -4.37 -16.83 13.20
CA LEU A 184 -5.26 -15.90 12.50
C LEU A 184 -5.85 -16.52 11.23
N LEU A 185 -5.04 -17.24 10.46
CA LEU A 185 -5.51 -17.91 9.24
C LEU A 185 -6.56 -18.98 9.57
N ALA A 186 -6.34 -19.79 10.61
CA ALA A 186 -7.30 -20.79 11.07
C ALA A 186 -8.64 -20.18 11.54
N MET A 187 -8.62 -18.97 12.11
CA MET A 187 -9.81 -18.28 12.57
C MET A 187 -10.71 -17.75 11.42
N THR A 188 -10.24 -17.77 10.19
CA THR A 188 -11.03 -17.26 9.03
C THR A 188 -12.04 -18.25 8.49
N GLU A 189 -11.99 -19.51 8.90
CA GLU A 189 -12.86 -20.60 8.45
C GLU A 189 -14.26 -20.59 9.08
#